data_8f27242697a2f36063dc596564427214
#
_entry.id   8f27242697a2f36063dc596564427214
#
_cell.length_a   1.000
_cell.length_b   1.000
_cell.length_c   1.000
_cell.angle_alpha   90.00
_cell.angle_beta   90.00
_cell.angle_gamma   90.00
#
_symmetry.space_group_name_H-M   'P 1'
#
loop_
_entity.id
_entity.type
_entity.pdbx_description
1 polymer ?
#
loop_
_entity_poly.entity_id
_entity_poly.type
_entity_poly.pdbx_seq_one_letter_code
_entity_poly.pdbx_strand_id
1 'polypeptide(L)'
;MNLTHIVRNVFVPRQKQLERYDDAAIALQHDVLMRLVAQGANTEYGRKVQMNRVATYDDFAKSVPVNSYEELKADIDRMRHGESNVLWPGRVRFFAKSSGTTNDKSKFIPVSHMGLHHIHYAGGFDTVALYLRNHPTSKLFDGRGLILGGSHASNYNRVGSLVGDLSAILIENINPLANLVRVPKKQTALLSDFELKRDRIAHECLHKNVTNISGVPSWMLSVLVRVMELSGKQHLEEVWPNLEVFFHGGIAFTPYRSQYEQLITSPNMHYMETYNASEGFFGIQSDPADKSLLLMVDYDVFYEFIPMSEFGSDHPTIIPLEGVQTGVNYAMLITTSCGLWRYVIGDTVSFTSTQPYKFIITGRTKYFINAFGEELIMDNAEQGLAYACAQTGAEVREYTAAPVFMNEQAKCRHQWLIEFATLPNSIAHFAELLDQQLQTLNSDYEAKRFHDITLQPLEVIVARKGLFNDWMKANGKLGGQHKVPRLSNSRKNIEALLSFDHSNLMAE
;
A
#
# COMPACT_ATOMS: atom_id res chain seq x y z
N MET A 1 9.56 -23.05 28.01
CA MET A 1 10.64 -22.82 27.01
C MET A 1 10.10 -21.75 26.08
N ASN A 2 10.80 -20.63 25.95
CA ASN A 2 10.34 -19.51 25.09
C ASN A 2 10.59 -19.88 23.61
N LEU A 3 9.52 -20.17 22.86
CA LEU A 3 9.61 -20.61 21.47
C LEU A 3 10.31 -19.55 20.59
N THR A 4 10.05 -18.26 20.87
CA THR A 4 10.67 -17.14 20.17
C THR A 4 12.19 -17.18 20.27
N HIS A 5 12.73 -17.53 21.43
CA HIS A 5 14.18 -17.64 21.63
C HIS A 5 14.83 -18.73 20.75
N ILE A 6 14.13 -19.86 20.57
CA ILE A 6 14.61 -20.94 19.71
C ILE A 6 14.53 -20.54 18.23
N VAL A 7 13.38 -20.02 17.83
CA VAL A 7 13.10 -19.65 16.42
C VAL A 7 13.96 -18.47 15.96
N ARG A 8 14.36 -17.58 16.86
CA ARG A 8 15.21 -16.42 16.55
C ARG A 8 16.48 -16.80 15.76
N ASN A 9 17.11 -17.91 16.08
CA ASN A 9 18.32 -18.35 15.41
C ASN A 9 18.13 -18.62 13.90
N VAL A 10 16.90 -18.89 13.46
CA VAL A 10 16.58 -19.08 12.04
C VAL A 10 16.73 -17.77 11.25
N PHE A 11 16.54 -16.63 11.89
CA PHE A 11 16.60 -15.31 11.26
C PHE A 11 18.00 -14.68 11.24
N VAL A 12 18.93 -15.15 12.12
CA VAL A 12 20.28 -14.57 12.25
C VAL A 12 21.07 -14.53 10.92
N PRO A 13 21.10 -15.60 10.09
CA PRO A 13 21.82 -15.54 8.82
C PRO A 13 21.28 -14.42 7.91
N ARG A 14 19.96 -14.24 7.88
CA ARG A 14 19.34 -13.21 7.05
C ARG A 14 19.59 -11.80 7.60
N GLN A 15 19.56 -11.62 8.92
CA GLN A 15 19.91 -10.34 9.54
C GLN A 15 21.31 -9.87 9.13
N LYS A 16 22.30 -10.78 9.09
CA LYS A 16 23.66 -10.48 8.61
C LYS A 16 23.72 -10.14 7.12
N GLN A 17 22.86 -10.73 6.30
CA GLN A 17 22.77 -10.37 4.89
C GLN A 17 22.20 -8.96 4.70
N LEU A 18 21.19 -8.59 5.49
CA LEU A 18 20.57 -7.26 5.44
C LEU A 18 21.55 -6.14 5.87
N GLU A 19 22.54 -6.43 6.72
CA GLU A 19 23.62 -5.48 7.07
C GLU A 19 24.50 -5.12 5.86
N ARG A 20 24.56 -5.99 4.83
CA ARG A 20 25.32 -5.70 3.60
C ARG A 20 24.61 -4.69 2.67
N TYR A 21 23.38 -4.32 2.96
CA TYR A 21 22.66 -3.32 2.16
C TYR A 21 23.31 -1.94 2.21
N ASP A 22 24.12 -1.66 3.24
CA ASP A 22 24.88 -0.42 3.36
C ASP A 22 25.88 -0.23 2.21
N ASP A 23 26.56 -1.33 1.81
CA ASP A 23 27.68 -1.26 0.87
C ASP A 23 27.44 -2.01 -0.46
N ALA A 24 26.50 -2.96 -0.48
CA ALA A 24 26.32 -3.87 -1.61
C ALA A 24 25.04 -3.63 -2.42
N ALA A 25 24.23 -2.63 -2.09
CA ALA A 25 22.90 -2.44 -2.69
C ALA A 25 22.93 -2.37 -4.23
N ILE A 26 23.88 -1.64 -4.81
CA ILE A 26 23.99 -1.48 -6.26
C ILE A 26 24.43 -2.79 -6.93
N ALA A 27 25.41 -3.48 -6.35
CA ALA A 27 25.86 -4.80 -6.88
C ALA A 27 24.70 -5.82 -6.81
N LEU A 28 23.95 -5.84 -5.70
CA LEU A 28 22.78 -6.71 -5.55
C LEU A 28 21.70 -6.41 -6.60
N GLN A 29 21.44 -5.13 -6.87
CA GLN A 29 20.46 -4.73 -7.90
C GLN A 29 20.92 -5.11 -9.31
N HIS A 30 22.22 -4.97 -9.61
CA HIS A 30 22.78 -5.44 -10.87
C HIS A 30 22.61 -6.96 -11.02
N ASP A 31 22.93 -7.73 -10.00
CA ASP A 31 22.77 -9.19 -10.00
C ASP A 31 21.30 -9.60 -10.17
N VAL A 32 20.37 -8.89 -9.52
CA VAL A 32 18.93 -9.09 -9.70
C VAL A 32 18.53 -8.85 -11.15
N LEU A 33 18.94 -7.71 -11.75
CA LEU A 33 18.62 -7.39 -13.13
C LEU A 33 19.10 -8.48 -14.09
N MET A 34 20.38 -8.85 -14.01
CA MET A 34 20.96 -9.83 -14.91
C MET A 34 20.32 -11.21 -14.77
N ARG A 35 19.94 -11.60 -13.54
CA ARG A 35 19.19 -12.83 -13.28
C ARG A 35 17.79 -12.80 -13.92
N LEU A 36 17.06 -11.70 -13.77
CA LEU A 36 15.73 -11.53 -14.35
C LEU A 36 15.79 -11.56 -15.88
N VAL A 37 16.73 -10.84 -16.50
CA VAL A 37 16.97 -10.82 -17.94
C VAL A 37 17.29 -12.21 -18.47
N ALA A 38 18.21 -12.93 -17.83
CA ALA A 38 18.61 -14.29 -18.24
C ALA A 38 17.41 -15.26 -18.23
N GLN A 39 16.55 -15.15 -17.21
CA GLN A 39 15.35 -15.98 -17.10
C GLN A 39 14.28 -15.57 -18.11
N GLY A 40 14.04 -14.25 -18.30
CA GLY A 40 13.06 -13.73 -19.24
C GLY A 40 13.41 -13.90 -20.70
N ALA A 41 14.68 -14.05 -21.06
CA ALA A 41 15.19 -14.05 -22.44
C ALA A 41 14.50 -15.08 -23.35
N ASN A 42 14.09 -16.24 -22.81
CA ASN A 42 13.45 -17.30 -23.57
C ASN A 42 11.91 -17.20 -23.65
N THR A 43 11.31 -16.19 -23.02
CA THR A 43 9.86 -15.91 -23.15
C THR A 43 9.55 -15.29 -24.51
N GLU A 44 8.27 -15.23 -24.85
CA GLU A 44 7.83 -14.55 -26.07
C GLU A 44 8.20 -13.06 -26.02
N TYR A 45 7.90 -12.40 -24.88
CA TYR A 45 8.27 -11.02 -24.64
C TYR A 45 9.79 -10.79 -24.71
N GLY A 46 10.58 -11.67 -24.06
CA GLY A 46 12.04 -11.56 -24.07
C GLY A 46 12.65 -11.66 -25.46
N ARG A 47 12.11 -12.55 -26.31
CA ARG A 47 12.53 -12.66 -27.73
C ARG A 47 12.12 -11.41 -28.51
N LYS A 48 10.91 -10.87 -28.31
CA LYS A 48 10.42 -9.67 -28.95
C LYS A 48 11.33 -8.46 -28.69
N VAL A 49 11.79 -8.28 -27.46
CA VAL A 49 12.67 -7.18 -27.04
C VAL A 49 14.17 -7.55 -27.07
N GLN A 50 14.54 -8.70 -27.62
CA GLN A 50 15.92 -9.19 -27.79
C GLN A 50 16.71 -9.24 -26.47
N MET A 51 16.09 -9.67 -25.37
CA MET A 51 16.74 -9.78 -24.05
C MET A 51 18.01 -10.62 -24.04
N ASN A 52 18.15 -11.59 -24.96
CA ASN A 52 19.35 -12.40 -25.11
C ASN A 52 20.60 -11.60 -25.50
N ARG A 53 20.45 -10.33 -25.90
CA ARG A 53 21.56 -9.42 -26.25
C ARG A 53 21.89 -8.43 -25.12
N VAL A 54 21.12 -8.43 -24.06
CA VAL A 54 21.30 -7.54 -22.91
C VAL A 54 22.43 -8.06 -22.04
N ALA A 55 23.49 -7.27 -21.91
CA ALA A 55 24.65 -7.55 -21.06
C ALA A 55 24.87 -6.49 -19.96
N THR A 56 24.28 -5.31 -20.15
CA THR A 56 24.40 -4.17 -19.23
C THR A 56 23.04 -3.54 -18.95
N TYR A 57 22.98 -2.66 -17.95
CA TYR A 57 21.78 -1.84 -17.71
C TYR A 57 21.42 -0.98 -18.94
N ASP A 58 22.43 -0.40 -19.60
CA ASP A 58 22.18 0.43 -20.80
C ASP A 58 21.56 -0.37 -21.95
N ASP A 59 22.01 -1.62 -22.15
CA ASP A 59 21.40 -2.52 -23.13
C ASP A 59 19.94 -2.82 -22.76
N PHE A 60 19.69 -3.07 -21.47
CA PHE A 60 18.34 -3.31 -20.96
C PHE A 60 17.43 -2.11 -21.16
N ALA A 61 17.90 -0.92 -20.79
CA ALA A 61 17.13 0.33 -20.92
C ALA A 61 16.78 0.69 -22.37
N LYS A 62 17.66 0.32 -23.31
CA LYS A 62 17.44 0.53 -24.76
C LYS A 62 16.52 -0.52 -25.37
N SER A 63 16.60 -1.76 -24.89
CA SER A 63 15.88 -2.89 -25.51
C SER A 63 14.46 -3.05 -24.95
N VAL A 64 14.27 -2.81 -23.66
CA VAL A 64 12.99 -3.06 -22.98
C VAL A 64 12.27 -1.73 -22.78
N PRO A 65 11.07 -1.54 -23.37
CA PRO A 65 10.31 -0.32 -23.18
C PRO A 65 9.75 -0.22 -21.75
N VAL A 66 9.46 1.01 -21.33
CA VAL A 66 8.65 1.28 -20.15
C VAL A 66 7.22 0.84 -20.43
N ASN A 67 6.59 0.17 -19.47
CA ASN A 67 5.26 -0.36 -19.61
C ASN A 67 4.33 0.12 -18.50
N SER A 68 3.14 0.50 -18.87
CA SER A 68 1.97 0.57 -17.97
C SER A 68 1.24 -0.78 -17.95
N TYR A 69 0.20 -0.88 -17.12
CA TYR A 69 -0.66 -2.07 -17.12
C TYR A 69 -1.34 -2.29 -18.48
N GLU A 70 -1.77 -1.23 -19.15
CA GLU A 70 -2.51 -1.34 -20.41
C GLU A 70 -1.66 -1.92 -21.55
N GLU A 71 -0.33 -1.64 -21.57
CA GLU A 71 0.59 -2.22 -22.55
C GLU A 71 0.84 -3.72 -22.31
N LEU A 72 0.86 -4.17 -21.04
CA LEU A 72 1.07 -5.58 -20.70
C LEU A 72 -0.23 -6.40 -20.59
N LYS A 73 -1.38 -5.75 -20.59
CA LYS A 73 -2.69 -6.35 -20.31
C LYS A 73 -3.04 -7.51 -21.21
N ALA A 74 -2.81 -7.39 -22.52
CA ALA A 74 -3.11 -8.44 -23.47
C ALA A 74 -2.29 -9.71 -23.18
N ASP A 75 -1.02 -9.55 -22.85
CA ASP A 75 -0.12 -10.65 -22.51
C ASP A 75 -0.45 -11.23 -21.13
N ILE A 76 -0.79 -10.41 -20.16
CA ILE A 76 -1.28 -10.84 -18.84
C ILE A 76 -2.58 -11.65 -18.98
N ASP A 77 -3.51 -11.22 -19.84
CA ASP A 77 -4.75 -11.95 -20.09
C ASP A 77 -4.47 -13.33 -20.74
N ARG A 78 -3.53 -13.43 -21.68
CA ARG A 78 -3.06 -14.72 -22.24
C ARG A 78 -2.52 -15.65 -21.15
N MET A 79 -1.65 -15.11 -20.27
CA MET A 79 -1.11 -15.87 -19.14
C MET A 79 -2.24 -16.34 -18.20
N ARG A 80 -3.23 -15.48 -17.93
CA ARG A 80 -4.39 -15.79 -17.09
C ARG A 80 -5.25 -16.92 -17.70
N HIS A 81 -5.31 -17.00 -19.02
CA HIS A 81 -5.96 -18.10 -19.74
C HIS A 81 -5.08 -19.37 -19.86
N GLY A 82 -3.92 -19.39 -19.22
CA GLY A 82 -3.08 -20.58 -19.07
C GLY A 82 -1.95 -20.69 -20.06
N GLU A 83 -1.71 -19.69 -20.89
CA GLU A 83 -0.59 -19.67 -21.83
C GLU A 83 0.73 -19.54 -21.06
N SER A 84 1.73 -20.33 -21.48
CA SER A 84 3.04 -20.40 -20.82
C SER A 84 4.08 -19.61 -21.59
N ASN A 85 5.14 -19.15 -20.90
CA ASN A 85 6.28 -18.45 -21.49
C ASN A 85 5.92 -17.15 -22.24
N VAL A 86 4.87 -16.45 -21.83
CA VAL A 86 4.48 -15.15 -22.42
C VAL A 86 5.40 -14.04 -21.86
N LEU A 87 5.14 -13.53 -20.67
CA LEU A 87 5.96 -12.51 -20.00
C LEU A 87 7.00 -13.11 -19.05
N TRP A 88 6.76 -14.32 -18.53
CA TRP A 88 7.63 -15.01 -17.58
C TRP A 88 7.74 -16.50 -17.95
N PRO A 89 8.87 -17.17 -17.66
CA PRO A 89 9.03 -18.59 -17.98
C PRO A 89 8.01 -19.50 -17.29
N GLY A 90 7.58 -20.50 -18.00
CA GLY A 90 6.61 -21.46 -17.50
C GLY A 90 5.20 -20.90 -17.44
N ARG A 91 4.33 -21.57 -16.68
CA ARG A 91 2.94 -21.18 -16.48
C ARG A 91 2.81 -20.43 -15.17
N VAL A 92 2.34 -19.19 -15.23
CA VAL A 92 1.91 -18.43 -14.05
C VAL A 92 0.49 -18.83 -13.69
N ARG A 93 0.28 -19.21 -12.43
CA ARG A 93 -1.01 -19.73 -11.93
C ARG A 93 -1.78 -18.74 -11.08
N PHE A 94 -1.11 -17.78 -10.47
CA PHE A 94 -1.70 -16.84 -9.52
C PHE A 94 -1.77 -15.45 -10.13
N PHE A 95 -2.92 -14.79 -9.93
CA PHE A 95 -3.14 -13.42 -10.39
C PHE A 95 -3.78 -12.63 -9.27
N ALA A 96 -3.04 -11.68 -8.72
CA ALA A 96 -3.54 -10.79 -7.70
C ALA A 96 -4.47 -9.75 -8.35
N LYS A 97 -5.70 -9.67 -7.82
CA LYS A 97 -6.67 -8.66 -8.24
C LYS A 97 -6.35 -7.37 -7.51
N SER A 98 -5.89 -6.36 -8.23
CA SER A 98 -5.70 -5.01 -7.71
C SER A 98 -6.86 -4.11 -8.09
N SER A 99 -7.24 -3.19 -7.21
CA SER A 99 -8.22 -2.17 -7.54
C SER A 99 -7.65 -1.25 -8.63
N GLY A 100 -8.22 -1.34 -9.82
CA GLY A 100 -7.90 -0.40 -10.91
C GLY A 100 -8.45 0.98 -10.57
N THR A 101 -7.59 1.99 -10.61
CA THR A 101 -7.97 3.38 -10.34
C THR A 101 -8.38 4.14 -11.59
N THR A 102 -8.18 3.54 -12.76
CA THR A 102 -8.61 4.05 -14.07
C THR A 102 -9.67 3.15 -14.67
N ASN A 103 -10.84 3.67 -15.00
CA ASN A 103 -11.94 3.02 -15.71
C ASN A 103 -12.64 1.84 -15.04
N ASP A 104 -12.79 1.83 -13.71
CA ASP A 104 -13.58 0.83 -12.93
C ASP A 104 -13.21 -0.66 -13.18
N LYS A 105 -12.11 -0.93 -13.85
CA LYS A 105 -11.66 -2.30 -14.15
C LYS A 105 -10.52 -2.71 -13.24
N SER A 106 -10.67 -3.85 -12.59
CA SER A 106 -9.60 -4.47 -11.81
C SER A 106 -8.41 -4.84 -12.68
N LYS A 107 -7.20 -4.61 -12.18
CA LYS A 107 -5.97 -5.15 -12.76
C LYS A 107 -5.75 -6.58 -12.24
N PHE A 108 -5.15 -7.41 -13.07
CA PHE A 108 -4.73 -8.76 -12.71
C PHE A 108 -3.22 -8.85 -12.77
N ILE A 109 -2.59 -8.75 -11.62
CA ILE A 109 -1.13 -8.76 -11.52
C ILE A 109 -0.65 -10.20 -11.42
N PRO A 110 0.21 -10.67 -12.35
CA PRO A 110 0.72 -12.03 -12.29
C PRO A 110 1.62 -12.22 -11.05
N VAL A 111 1.44 -13.35 -10.37
CA VAL A 111 2.29 -13.77 -9.25
C VAL A 111 2.89 -15.13 -9.61
N SER A 112 4.14 -15.15 -10.02
CA SER A 112 4.85 -16.37 -10.35
C SER A 112 5.20 -17.16 -9.08
N HIS A 113 5.59 -18.42 -9.24
CA HIS A 113 6.10 -19.21 -8.11
C HIS A 113 7.37 -18.57 -7.49
N MET A 114 8.24 -18.02 -8.33
CA MET A 114 9.43 -17.29 -7.87
C MET A 114 9.03 -16.03 -7.11
N GLY A 115 8.15 -15.19 -7.67
CA GLY A 115 7.67 -13.98 -7.01
C GLY A 115 6.97 -14.27 -5.68
N LEU A 116 6.22 -15.37 -5.60
CA LEU A 116 5.60 -15.80 -4.35
C LEU A 116 6.64 -16.03 -3.24
N HIS A 117 7.77 -16.70 -3.58
CA HIS A 117 8.80 -17.07 -2.60
C HIS A 117 9.88 -16.00 -2.41
N HIS A 118 10.40 -15.43 -3.50
CA HIS A 118 11.56 -14.53 -3.46
C HIS A 118 11.18 -13.05 -3.27
N ILE A 119 9.88 -12.72 -3.38
CA ILE A 119 9.38 -11.37 -3.15
C ILE A 119 8.47 -11.36 -1.92
N HIS A 120 7.31 -12.00 -1.99
CA HIS A 120 6.27 -11.83 -0.98
C HIS A 120 6.58 -12.56 0.34
N TYR A 121 6.93 -13.85 0.29
CA TYR A 121 7.29 -14.58 1.53
C TYR A 121 8.64 -14.13 2.07
N ALA A 122 9.59 -13.75 1.20
CA ALA A 122 10.85 -13.14 1.64
C ALA A 122 10.59 -11.85 2.43
N GLY A 123 9.69 -10.98 1.94
CA GLY A 123 9.29 -9.76 2.64
C GLY A 123 8.67 -10.02 4.01
N GLY A 124 7.76 -10.99 4.10
CA GLY A 124 7.20 -11.40 5.38
C GLY A 124 8.24 -11.98 6.36
N PHE A 125 9.18 -12.78 5.85
CA PHE A 125 10.29 -13.32 6.64
C PHE A 125 11.21 -12.21 7.16
N ASP A 126 11.59 -11.27 6.31
CA ASP A 126 12.49 -10.18 6.65
C ASP A 126 11.84 -9.16 7.60
N THR A 127 10.53 -8.95 7.49
CA THR A 127 9.78 -8.14 8.46
C THR A 127 9.94 -8.71 9.87
N VAL A 128 9.79 -10.02 10.02
CA VAL A 128 10.00 -10.69 11.32
C VAL A 128 11.48 -10.67 11.73
N ALA A 129 12.40 -10.88 10.78
CA ALA A 129 13.83 -10.84 11.04
C ALA A 129 14.30 -9.51 11.63
N LEU A 130 13.85 -8.40 11.01
CA LEU A 130 14.17 -7.03 11.44
C LEU A 130 13.50 -6.69 12.77
N TYR A 131 12.24 -7.08 12.96
CA TYR A 131 11.54 -6.90 14.23
C TYR A 131 12.29 -7.60 15.38
N LEU A 132 12.64 -8.88 15.22
CA LEU A 132 13.35 -9.64 16.22
C LEU A 132 14.76 -9.11 16.48
N ARG A 133 15.44 -8.56 15.48
CA ARG A 133 16.73 -7.88 15.68
C ARG A 133 16.60 -6.67 16.60
N ASN A 134 15.58 -5.86 16.39
CA ASN A 134 15.35 -4.62 17.15
C ASN A 134 14.76 -4.89 18.54
N HIS A 135 14.08 -6.01 18.74
CA HIS A 135 13.42 -6.38 20.01
C HIS A 135 13.92 -7.71 20.56
N PRO A 136 15.11 -7.72 21.25
CA PRO A 136 15.72 -8.94 21.77
C PRO A 136 14.87 -9.74 22.77
N THR A 137 13.98 -9.06 23.48
CA THR A 137 13.10 -9.64 24.51
C THR A 137 11.73 -10.06 23.98
N SER A 138 11.49 -9.92 22.66
CA SER A 138 10.22 -10.25 22.02
C SER A 138 9.76 -11.68 22.31
N LYS A 139 8.46 -11.84 22.45
CA LYS A 139 7.74 -13.12 22.62
C LYS A 139 6.86 -13.44 21.41
N LEU A 140 7.20 -12.93 20.24
CA LEU A 140 6.38 -12.98 19.02
C LEU A 140 5.81 -14.39 18.73
N PHE A 141 6.62 -15.43 18.85
CA PHE A 141 6.22 -16.82 18.59
C PHE A 141 5.73 -17.59 19.83
N ASP A 142 5.63 -16.94 20.98
CA ASP A 142 5.09 -17.58 22.19
C ASP A 142 3.54 -17.58 22.19
N GLY A 143 2.96 -16.95 21.19
CA GLY A 143 1.53 -16.92 20.92
C GLY A 143 1.22 -17.08 19.43
N ARG A 144 0.14 -16.46 18.99
CA ARG A 144 -0.35 -16.52 17.61
C ARG A 144 -0.38 -15.14 16.99
N GLY A 145 -0.06 -15.09 15.68
CA GLY A 145 -0.27 -13.90 14.86
C GLY A 145 -1.71 -13.85 14.32
N LEU A 146 -2.41 -12.75 14.56
CA LEU A 146 -3.67 -12.46 13.89
C LEU A 146 -3.37 -11.85 12.53
N ILE A 147 -3.56 -12.62 11.45
CA ILE A 147 -3.25 -12.22 10.09
C ILE A 147 -4.54 -12.05 9.31
N LEU A 148 -4.81 -10.83 8.87
CA LEU A 148 -5.93 -10.54 7.99
C LEU A 148 -5.53 -10.79 6.54
N GLY A 149 -6.42 -11.44 5.81
CA GLY A 149 -6.29 -11.65 4.37
C GLY A 149 -7.53 -11.20 3.62
N GLY A 150 -7.37 -10.89 2.35
CA GLY A 150 -8.45 -10.65 1.43
C GLY A 150 -9.24 -11.92 1.09
N SER A 151 -9.97 -11.89 0.01
CA SER A 151 -10.81 -12.99 -0.44
C SER A 151 -10.44 -13.45 -1.85
N HIS A 152 -10.87 -14.65 -2.22
CA HIS A 152 -10.81 -15.09 -3.60
C HIS A 152 -11.93 -14.45 -4.42
N ALA A 153 -11.68 -14.24 -5.73
CA ALA A 153 -12.73 -13.82 -6.64
C ALA A 153 -13.73 -14.96 -6.89
N SER A 154 -15.00 -14.63 -6.98
CA SER A 154 -16.11 -15.61 -7.17
C SER A 154 -16.01 -16.48 -8.44
N ASN A 155 -15.17 -16.10 -9.42
CA ASN A 155 -14.90 -16.84 -10.66
C ASN A 155 -13.50 -17.46 -10.68
N TYR A 156 -13.07 -17.92 -9.56
CA TYR A 156 -11.73 -18.30 -9.20
C TYR A 156 -11.08 -19.39 -10.04
N ASN A 157 -11.69 -20.19 -10.81
CA ASN A 157 -11.01 -21.35 -11.39
C ASN A 157 -11.47 -21.70 -12.82
N ARG A 158 -11.68 -20.70 -13.67
CA ARG A 158 -12.19 -21.02 -15.03
C ARG A 158 -11.18 -21.70 -15.94
N VAL A 159 -9.87 -21.63 -15.69
CA VAL A 159 -8.83 -22.21 -16.58
C VAL A 159 -7.62 -22.72 -15.79
N GLY A 160 -7.79 -23.09 -14.50
CA GLY A 160 -6.69 -23.51 -13.63
C GLY A 160 -5.76 -22.36 -13.21
N SER A 161 -6.22 -21.12 -13.31
CA SER A 161 -5.58 -19.93 -12.74
C SER A 161 -6.34 -19.48 -11.51
N LEU A 162 -5.61 -19.07 -10.48
CA LEU A 162 -6.15 -18.63 -9.20
C LEU A 162 -6.16 -17.10 -9.19
N VAL A 163 -7.35 -16.50 -9.06
CA VAL A 163 -7.53 -15.05 -9.01
C VAL A 163 -8.10 -14.67 -7.64
N GLY A 164 -7.52 -13.65 -7.00
CA GLY A 164 -7.97 -13.15 -5.71
C GLY A 164 -7.10 -12.00 -5.21
N ASP A 165 -7.38 -11.51 -4.02
CA ASP A 165 -6.48 -10.57 -3.36
C ASP A 165 -5.11 -11.23 -3.13
N LEU A 166 -4.02 -10.47 -3.21
CA LEU A 166 -2.68 -11.02 -2.98
C LEU A 166 -2.59 -11.77 -1.65
N SER A 167 -3.12 -11.20 -0.57
CA SER A 167 -3.11 -11.82 0.75
C SER A 167 -3.89 -13.13 0.81
N ALA A 168 -4.93 -13.29 0.01
CA ALA A 168 -5.64 -14.57 -0.13
C ALA A 168 -4.78 -15.61 -0.83
N ILE A 169 -4.06 -15.22 -1.90
CA ILE A 169 -3.11 -16.09 -2.60
C ILE A 169 -1.99 -16.52 -1.64
N LEU A 170 -1.44 -15.61 -0.85
CA LEU A 170 -0.41 -15.91 0.15
C LEU A 170 -0.92 -16.89 1.22
N ILE A 171 -2.10 -16.65 1.78
CA ILE A 171 -2.71 -17.54 2.80
C ILE A 171 -3.02 -18.92 2.21
N GLU A 172 -3.46 -18.98 0.95
CA GLU A 172 -3.75 -20.26 0.26
C GLU A 172 -2.49 -21.13 0.13
N ASN A 173 -1.34 -20.51 -0.17
CA ASN A 173 -0.10 -21.19 -0.48
C ASN A 173 0.93 -21.18 0.68
N ILE A 174 0.56 -20.68 1.86
CA ILE A 174 1.47 -20.62 3.01
C ILE A 174 1.86 -22.02 3.47
N ASN A 175 3.09 -22.16 3.95
CA ASN A 175 3.55 -23.41 4.54
C ASN A 175 2.57 -23.89 5.64
N PRO A 176 2.12 -25.16 5.59
CA PRO A 176 1.17 -25.70 6.58
C PRO A 176 1.59 -25.51 8.04
N LEU A 177 2.90 -25.49 8.35
CA LEU A 177 3.42 -25.24 9.68
C LEU A 177 3.10 -23.83 10.18
N ALA A 178 3.02 -22.84 9.31
CA ALA A 178 2.64 -21.49 9.69
C ALA A 178 1.20 -21.41 10.21
N ASN A 179 0.32 -22.35 9.85
CA ASN A 179 -1.04 -22.42 10.38
C ASN A 179 -1.08 -22.76 11.88
N LEU A 180 0.00 -23.28 12.44
CA LEU A 180 0.09 -23.59 13.89
C LEU A 180 0.27 -22.33 14.74
N VAL A 181 0.84 -21.28 14.14
CA VAL A 181 1.20 -20.03 14.85
C VAL A 181 0.35 -18.83 14.43
N ARG A 182 -0.71 -19.03 13.63
CA ARG A 182 -1.59 -17.94 13.19
C ARG A 182 -3.06 -18.16 13.56
N VAL A 183 -3.81 -17.10 13.55
CA VAL A 183 -5.28 -17.01 13.58
C VAL A 183 -5.69 -15.98 12.52
N PRO A 184 -6.89 -16.06 11.94
CA PRO A 184 -7.87 -17.14 12.05
C PRO A 184 -7.45 -18.38 11.25
N LYS A 185 -8.28 -19.43 11.31
CA LYS A 185 -8.12 -20.59 10.42
C LYS A 185 -8.23 -20.16 8.95
N LYS A 186 -7.57 -20.91 8.07
CA LYS A 186 -7.54 -20.64 6.62
C LYS A 186 -8.96 -20.43 6.04
N GLN A 187 -9.91 -21.28 6.39
CA GLN A 187 -11.28 -21.17 5.89
C GLN A 187 -11.94 -19.84 6.25
N THR A 188 -11.76 -19.38 7.50
CA THR A 188 -12.28 -18.08 7.96
C THR A 188 -11.55 -16.93 7.32
N ALA A 189 -10.21 -17.02 7.19
CA ALA A 189 -9.38 -16.00 6.55
C ALA A 189 -9.77 -15.72 5.09
N LEU A 190 -10.29 -16.70 4.37
CA LEU A 190 -10.63 -16.63 2.95
C LEU A 190 -12.11 -16.36 2.66
N LEU A 191 -12.94 -16.15 3.66
CA LEU A 191 -14.36 -15.78 3.46
C LEU A 191 -14.48 -14.51 2.62
N SER A 192 -15.47 -14.46 1.74
CA SER A 192 -15.75 -13.31 0.87
C SER A 192 -16.69 -12.29 1.53
N ASP A 193 -17.63 -12.75 2.36
CA ASP A 193 -18.50 -11.86 3.11
C ASP A 193 -17.71 -11.18 4.24
N PHE A 194 -17.62 -9.87 4.18
CA PHE A 194 -16.79 -9.10 5.11
C PHE A 194 -17.34 -9.10 6.54
N GLU A 195 -18.65 -8.96 6.73
CA GLU A 195 -19.25 -8.87 8.06
C GLU A 195 -19.17 -10.23 8.79
N LEU A 196 -19.54 -11.30 8.06
CA LEU A 196 -19.40 -12.66 8.58
C LEU A 196 -17.94 -13.01 8.87
N LYS A 197 -17.01 -12.61 8.00
CA LYS A 197 -15.57 -12.83 8.17
C LYS A 197 -15.06 -12.12 9.42
N ARG A 198 -15.36 -10.82 9.57
CA ARG A 198 -15.00 -10.00 10.74
C ARG A 198 -15.48 -10.65 12.04
N ASP A 199 -16.76 -11.02 12.07
CA ASP A 199 -17.38 -11.63 13.26
C ASP A 199 -16.72 -12.97 13.61
N ARG A 200 -16.52 -13.86 12.62
CA ARG A 200 -15.85 -15.14 12.83
C ARG A 200 -14.39 -14.99 13.29
N ILE A 201 -13.65 -14.06 12.70
CA ILE A 201 -12.27 -13.77 13.12
C ILE A 201 -12.25 -13.34 14.57
N ALA A 202 -13.13 -12.41 14.96
CA ALA A 202 -13.21 -11.92 16.34
C ALA A 202 -13.50 -13.05 17.31
N HIS A 203 -14.46 -13.94 17.02
CA HIS A 203 -14.75 -15.10 17.86
C HIS A 203 -13.60 -16.12 17.91
N GLU A 204 -12.90 -16.37 16.79
CA GLU A 204 -11.79 -17.33 16.77
C GLU A 204 -10.57 -16.84 17.56
N CYS A 205 -10.30 -15.52 17.60
CA CYS A 205 -9.12 -14.99 18.28
C CYS A 205 -9.35 -14.51 19.71
N LEU A 206 -10.61 -14.30 20.11
CA LEU A 206 -10.98 -13.73 21.44
C LEU A 206 -10.25 -14.42 22.61
N HIS A 207 -10.21 -15.75 22.63
CA HIS A 207 -9.60 -16.53 23.71
C HIS A 207 -8.22 -17.11 23.34
N LYS A 208 -7.54 -16.53 22.35
CA LYS A 208 -6.19 -16.95 21.98
C LYS A 208 -5.15 -16.00 22.57
N ASN A 209 -3.97 -16.54 22.82
CA ASN A 209 -2.82 -15.71 23.14
C ASN A 209 -2.31 -15.07 21.83
N VAL A 210 -2.84 -13.88 21.48
CA VAL A 210 -2.39 -13.13 20.31
C VAL A 210 -1.20 -12.26 20.73
N THR A 211 -0.07 -12.44 20.04
CA THR A 211 1.18 -11.70 20.30
C THR A 211 1.47 -10.67 19.24
N ASN A 212 0.93 -10.83 18.04
CA ASN A 212 1.12 -9.89 16.95
C ASN A 212 -0.11 -9.86 16.05
N ILE A 213 -0.30 -8.74 15.38
CA ILE A 213 -1.35 -8.53 14.39
C ILE A 213 -0.73 -8.05 13.07
N SER A 214 -1.29 -8.48 11.93
CA SER A 214 -0.79 -8.12 10.60
C SER A 214 -1.93 -7.85 9.65
N GLY A 215 -1.87 -6.71 8.94
CA GLY A 215 -2.88 -6.37 7.95
C GLY A 215 -2.99 -4.89 7.65
N VAL A 216 -4.00 -4.54 6.85
CA VAL A 216 -4.32 -3.16 6.52
C VAL A 216 -4.96 -2.47 7.73
N PRO A 217 -4.51 -1.27 8.13
CA PRO A 217 -4.99 -0.59 9.33
C PRO A 217 -6.51 -0.46 9.45
N SER A 218 -7.20 -0.01 8.42
CA SER A 218 -8.67 0.15 8.46
C SER A 218 -9.42 -1.16 8.75
N TRP A 219 -8.95 -2.25 8.17
CA TRP A 219 -9.58 -3.56 8.32
C TRP A 219 -9.27 -4.20 9.66
N MET A 220 -8.01 -4.12 10.08
CA MET A 220 -7.62 -4.61 11.39
C MET A 220 -8.40 -3.89 12.48
N LEU A 221 -8.54 -2.56 12.39
CA LEU A 221 -9.30 -1.78 13.36
C LEU A 221 -10.74 -2.28 13.51
N SER A 222 -11.43 -2.60 12.40
CA SER A 222 -12.80 -3.11 12.45
C SER A 222 -12.90 -4.46 13.17
N VAL A 223 -11.89 -5.32 13.03
CA VAL A 223 -11.81 -6.60 13.77
C VAL A 223 -11.52 -6.36 15.23
N LEU A 224 -10.58 -5.45 15.56
CA LEU A 224 -10.24 -5.14 16.95
C LEU A 224 -11.43 -4.55 17.70
N VAL A 225 -12.17 -3.62 17.10
CA VAL A 225 -13.41 -3.08 17.67
C VAL A 225 -14.41 -4.20 17.95
N ARG A 226 -14.57 -5.16 17.03
CA ARG A 226 -15.46 -6.31 17.24
C ARG A 226 -15.00 -7.23 18.39
N VAL A 227 -13.70 -7.42 18.54
CA VAL A 227 -13.13 -8.16 19.69
C VAL A 227 -13.44 -7.44 21.01
N MET A 228 -13.33 -6.11 21.05
CA MET A 228 -13.67 -5.30 22.22
C MET A 228 -15.15 -5.42 22.58
N GLU A 229 -16.05 -5.31 21.60
CA GLU A 229 -17.50 -5.51 21.80
C GLU A 229 -17.80 -6.89 22.41
N LEU A 230 -17.20 -7.96 21.87
CA LEU A 230 -17.43 -9.32 22.33
C LEU A 230 -16.84 -9.59 23.73
N SER A 231 -15.70 -8.98 24.04
CA SER A 231 -15.03 -9.16 25.32
C SER A 231 -15.64 -8.36 26.45
N GLY A 232 -16.31 -7.24 26.14
CA GLY A 232 -16.78 -6.25 27.11
C GLY A 232 -15.65 -5.53 27.84
N LYS A 233 -14.39 -5.61 27.33
CA LYS A 233 -13.21 -4.97 27.92
C LYS A 233 -13.03 -3.55 27.36
N GLN A 234 -12.19 -2.74 28.01
CA GLN A 234 -11.90 -1.38 27.58
C GLN A 234 -10.64 -1.28 26.72
N HIS A 235 -9.63 -2.14 26.99
CA HIS A 235 -8.35 -2.13 26.28
C HIS A 235 -7.95 -3.54 25.81
N LEU A 236 -7.26 -3.61 24.68
CA LEU A 236 -6.87 -4.88 24.06
C LEU A 236 -5.89 -5.70 24.91
N GLU A 237 -5.04 -5.06 25.70
CA GLU A 237 -4.14 -5.75 26.65
C GLU A 237 -4.90 -6.53 27.74
N GLU A 238 -6.16 -6.21 28.00
CA GLU A 238 -7.00 -7.01 28.90
C GLU A 238 -7.50 -8.31 28.23
N VAL A 239 -7.54 -8.31 26.88
CA VAL A 239 -7.90 -9.49 26.08
C VAL A 239 -6.65 -10.27 25.69
N TRP A 240 -5.62 -9.55 25.21
CA TRP A 240 -4.36 -10.12 24.73
C TRP A 240 -3.16 -9.48 25.44
N PRO A 241 -2.84 -9.91 26.67
CA PRO A 241 -1.80 -9.28 27.47
C PRO A 241 -0.37 -9.41 26.93
N ASN A 242 -0.18 -10.26 25.93
CA ASN A 242 1.11 -10.46 25.25
C ASN A 242 1.15 -9.84 23.83
N LEU A 243 0.17 -9.03 23.45
CA LEU A 243 0.19 -8.32 22.18
C LEU A 243 1.32 -7.28 22.20
N GLU A 244 2.26 -7.40 21.26
CA GLU A 244 3.47 -6.58 21.25
C GLU A 244 3.73 -5.82 19.94
N VAL A 245 3.14 -6.24 18.80
CA VAL A 245 3.41 -5.56 17.52
C VAL A 245 2.26 -5.64 16.53
N PHE A 246 2.09 -4.55 15.78
CA PHE A 246 1.28 -4.49 14.57
C PHE A 246 2.19 -4.27 13.34
N PHE A 247 2.25 -5.29 12.48
CA PHE A 247 2.83 -5.19 11.15
C PHE A 247 1.78 -4.67 10.19
N HIS A 248 1.93 -3.44 9.71
CA HIS A 248 0.92 -2.79 8.89
C HIS A 248 1.47 -2.30 7.56
N GLY A 249 0.59 -2.12 6.59
CA GLY A 249 0.94 -1.61 5.27
C GLY A 249 -0.29 -1.47 4.37
N GLY A 250 -0.07 -1.15 3.12
CA GLY A 250 -1.11 -1.01 2.09
C GLY A 250 -1.88 0.31 2.12
N ILE A 251 -1.88 1.04 3.24
CA ILE A 251 -2.39 2.40 3.40
C ILE A 251 -1.58 3.12 4.48
N ALA A 252 -1.60 4.46 4.45
CA ALA A 252 -1.00 5.28 5.50
C ALA A 252 -1.60 4.93 6.88
N PHE A 253 -0.74 4.75 7.88
CA PHE A 253 -1.17 4.43 9.25
C PHE A 253 -1.55 5.66 10.06
N THR A 254 -0.96 6.81 9.74
CA THR A 254 -1.13 8.07 10.49
C THR A 254 -2.58 8.42 10.81
N PRO A 255 -3.56 8.31 9.87
CA PRO A 255 -4.96 8.63 10.18
C PRO A 255 -5.64 7.69 11.17
N TYR A 256 -5.07 6.51 11.39
CA TYR A 256 -5.64 5.47 12.28
C TYR A 256 -4.92 5.40 13.63
N ARG A 257 -3.74 6.00 13.75
CA ARG A 257 -2.85 5.86 14.91
C ARG A 257 -3.55 6.16 16.23
N SER A 258 -4.26 7.28 16.34
CA SER A 258 -4.96 7.67 17.57
C SER A 258 -5.97 6.64 18.02
N GLN A 259 -6.72 6.04 17.09
CA GLN A 259 -7.72 5.01 17.39
C GLN A 259 -7.05 3.72 17.90
N TYR A 260 -5.88 3.36 17.34
CA TYR A 260 -5.09 2.23 17.83
C TYR A 260 -4.54 2.50 19.25
N GLU A 261 -4.01 3.70 19.50
CA GLU A 261 -3.46 4.11 20.78
C GLU A 261 -4.55 4.21 21.87
N GLN A 262 -5.80 4.49 21.50
CA GLN A 262 -6.94 4.40 22.43
C GLN A 262 -7.32 2.96 22.77
N LEU A 263 -7.26 2.06 21.80
CA LEU A 263 -7.58 0.64 22.02
C LEU A 263 -6.45 -0.13 22.71
N ILE A 264 -5.19 0.27 22.48
CA ILE A 264 -3.99 -0.41 22.99
C ILE A 264 -3.16 0.62 23.74
N THR A 265 -3.29 0.64 25.07
CA THR A 265 -2.59 1.59 25.94
C THR A 265 -1.25 1.05 26.45
N SER A 266 -0.91 -0.20 26.11
CA SER A 266 0.34 -0.84 26.50
C SER A 266 1.56 -0.08 25.96
N PRO A 267 2.52 0.34 26.81
CA PRO A 267 3.75 0.99 26.36
C PRO A 267 4.69 0.03 25.59
N ASN A 268 4.40 -1.26 25.63
CA ASN A 268 5.18 -2.28 24.92
C ASN A 268 4.64 -2.58 23.50
N MET A 269 3.64 -1.84 23.05
CA MET A 269 3.09 -2.01 21.71
C MET A 269 3.95 -1.31 20.67
N HIS A 270 4.35 -2.05 19.66
CA HIS A 270 5.15 -1.56 18.52
C HIS A 270 4.30 -1.51 17.25
N TYR A 271 4.60 -0.53 16.40
CA TYR A 271 4.00 -0.38 15.08
C TYR A 271 5.11 -0.42 14.05
N MET A 272 5.05 -1.33 13.11
CA MET A 272 6.10 -1.54 12.11
C MET A 272 5.48 -1.53 10.71
N GLU A 273 5.90 -0.56 9.92
CA GLU A 273 5.39 -0.36 8.58
C GLU A 273 6.10 -1.24 7.55
N THR A 274 5.32 -1.75 6.59
CA THR A 274 5.81 -2.47 5.41
C THR A 274 5.19 -1.90 4.15
N TYR A 275 5.96 -1.85 3.06
CA TYR A 275 5.46 -1.49 1.76
C TYR A 275 5.41 -2.73 0.86
N ASN A 276 4.20 -3.26 0.74
CA ASN A 276 3.88 -4.36 -0.15
C ASN A 276 2.66 -4.01 -1.01
N ALA A 277 2.70 -4.46 -2.26
CA ALA A 277 1.64 -4.30 -3.25
C ALA A 277 1.41 -5.64 -3.95
N SER A 278 0.40 -5.71 -4.81
CA SER A 278 0.17 -6.90 -5.66
C SER A 278 1.35 -7.16 -6.59
N GLU A 279 2.05 -6.12 -6.97
CA GLU A 279 3.20 -6.10 -7.86
C GLU A 279 4.51 -6.56 -7.21
N GLY A 280 4.63 -6.43 -5.88
CA GLY A 280 5.85 -6.81 -5.17
C GLY A 280 5.87 -6.41 -3.70
N PHE A 281 7.00 -6.66 -3.06
CA PHE A 281 7.32 -6.26 -1.69
C PHE A 281 8.59 -5.41 -1.73
N PHE A 282 8.54 -4.15 -1.28
CA PHE A 282 9.56 -3.15 -1.63
C PHE A 282 10.29 -2.57 -0.43
N GLY A 283 9.64 -2.46 0.72
CA GLY A 283 10.25 -1.78 1.86
C GLY A 283 9.75 -2.25 3.22
N ILE A 284 10.61 -2.13 4.22
CA ILE A 284 10.34 -2.49 5.62
C ILE A 284 10.93 -1.41 6.53
N GLN A 285 10.16 -0.95 7.50
CA GLN A 285 10.68 -0.09 8.55
C GLN A 285 11.73 -0.86 9.37
N SER A 286 13.00 -0.55 9.17
CA SER A 286 14.11 -1.30 9.76
C SER A 286 14.57 -0.76 11.11
N ASP A 287 14.17 0.46 11.46
CA ASP A 287 14.49 1.15 12.70
C ASP A 287 13.20 1.72 13.32
N PRO A 288 12.85 1.37 14.56
CA PRO A 288 11.66 1.89 15.24
C PRO A 288 11.65 3.43 15.41
N ALA A 289 12.82 4.06 15.45
CA ALA A 289 12.96 5.50 15.58
C ALA A 289 12.85 6.25 14.24
N ASP A 290 12.98 5.53 13.11
CA ASP A 290 12.95 6.08 11.76
C ASP A 290 11.69 5.62 11.03
N LYS A 291 10.90 6.55 10.52
CA LYS A 291 9.68 6.27 9.75
C LYS A 291 9.95 5.85 8.31
N SER A 292 11.20 5.99 7.84
CA SER A 292 11.56 5.57 6.50
C SER A 292 11.67 4.04 6.39
N LEU A 293 11.43 3.56 5.18
CA LEU A 293 11.48 2.13 4.87
C LEU A 293 12.82 1.79 4.23
N LEU A 294 13.48 0.74 4.71
CA LEU A 294 14.63 0.14 4.07
C LEU A 294 14.19 -0.47 2.74
N LEU A 295 14.83 -0.07 1.63
CA LEU A 295 14.55 -0.65 0.31
C LEU A 295 15.10 -2.08 0.25
N MET A 296 14.26 -3.02 -0.16
CA MET A 296 14.61 -4.43 -0.28
C MET A 296 15.29 -4.68 -1.63
N VAL A 297 16.62 -4.70 -1.66
CA VAL A 297 17.42 -4.65 -2.89
C VAL A 297 17.87 -6.01 -3.45
N ASP A 298 17.65 -7.11 -2.74
CA ASP A 298 18.05 -8.46 -3.16
C ASP A 298 16.88 -9.41 -3.44
N TYR A 299 15.65 -8.90 -3.39
CA TYR A 299 14.48 -9.62 -3.88
C TYR A 299 14.51 -9.71 -5.42
N ASP A 300 13.64 -10.52 -6.00
CA ASP A 300 13.49 -10.55 -7.46
C ASP A 300 12.74 -9.32 -8.01
N VAL A 301 13.19 -8.13 -7.59
CA VAL A 301 12.70 -6.81 -8.01
C VAL A 301 13.89 -5.92 -8.34
N PHE A 302 13.97 -5.48 -9.57
CA PHE A 302 14.90 -4.43 -10.01
C PHE A 302 14.16 -3.10 -10.10
N TYR A 303 14.77 -2.03 -9.60
CA TYR A 303 14.15 -0.72 -9.46
C TYR A 303 14.75 0.30 -10.43
N GLU A 304 13.85 1.09 -11.03
CA GLU A 304 14.19 2.31 -11.77
C GLU A 304 13.25 3.44 -11.30
N PHE A 305 13.66 4.69 -11.56
CA PHE A 305 12.97 5.86 -11.04
C PHE A 305 12.87 6.95 -12.10
N ILE A 306 11.71 7.64 -12.15
CA ILE A 306 11.51 8.84 -12.95
C ILE A 306 11.30 10.02 -11.98
N PRO A 307 12.11 11.10 -12.05
CA PRO A 307 11.82 12.31 -11.29
C PRO A 307 10.41 12.80 -11.59
N MET A 308 9.62 13.14 -10.56
CA MET A 308 8.23 13.56 -10.76
C MET A 308 8.13 14.86 -11.58
N SER A 309 9.15 15.71 -11.59
CA SER A 309 9.24 16.88 -12.47
C SER A 309 9.25 16.54 -13.97
N GLU A 310 9.62 15.31 -14.32
CA GLU A 310 9.67 14.83 -15.70
C GLU A 310 8.59 13.78 -16.02
N PHE A 311 7.86 13.33 -14.99
CA PHE A 311 6.84 12.30 -15.17
C PHE A 311 5.70 12.80 -16.08
N GLY A 312 5.44 12.05 -17.16
CA GLY A 312 4.44 12.43 -18.18
C GLY A 312 5.01 13.25 -19.35
N SER A 313 6.32 13.56 -19.34
CA SER A 313 6.99 14.10 -20.55
C SER A 313 7.20 12.99 -21.58
N ASP A 314 7.39 13.39 -22.86
CA ASP A 314 7.60 12.44 -23.97
C ASP A 314 8.88 11.60 -23.79
N HIS A 315 9.91 12.16 -23.15
CA HIS A 315 11.21 11.54 -22.94
C HIS A 315 11.71 11.79 -21.50
N PRO A 316 11.09 11.18 -20.48
CA PRO A 316 11.54 11.37 -19.12
C PRO A 316 12.90 10.69 -18.89
N THR A 317 13.72 11.30 -18.05
CA THR A 317 14.94 10.66 -17.56
C THR A 317 14.56 9.47 -16.66
N ILE A 318 15.09 8.29 -16.97
CA ILE A 318 14.90 7.08 -16.16
C ILE A 318 16.24 6.69 -15.58
N ILE A 319 16.31 6.61 -14.26
CA ILE A 319 17.55 6.36 -13.54
C ILE A 319 17.47 5.06 -12.75
N PRO A 320 18.52 4.24 -12.72
CA PRO A 320 18.63 3.11 -11.79
C PRO A 320 18.91 3.61 -10.36
N LEU A 321 18.98 2.68 -9.41
CA LEU A 321 19.09 2.99 -7.98
C LEU A 321 20.28 3.89 -7.63
N GLU A 322 21.44 3.71 -8.29
CA GLU A 322 22.65 4.52 -8.06
C GLU A 322 22.49 6.01 -8.44
N GLY A 323 21.52 6.32 -9.28
CA GLY A 323 21.25 7.71 -9.73
C GLY A 323 20.31 8.51 -8.83
N VAL A 324 19.67 7.89 -7.84
CA VAL A 324 18.69 8.59 -7.00
C VAL A 324 19.36 9.55 -6.03
N GLN A 325 18.65 10.63 -5.71
CA GLN A 325 19.07 11.67 -4.77
C GLN A 325 18.06 11.77 -3.64
N THR A 326 18.54 12.09 -2.44
CA THR A 326 17.67 12.34 -1.29
C THR A 326 16.84 13.61 -1.49
N GLY A 327 15.59 13.58 -1.00
CA GLY A 327 14.67 14.72 -1.08
C GLY A 327 14.00 14.94 -2.43
N VAL A 328 14.39 14.20 -3.48
CA VAL A 328 13.72 14.23 -4.78
C VAL A 328 12.56 13.22 -4.77
N ASN A 329 11.42 13.63 -5.34
CA ASN A 329 10.25 12.76 -5.49
C ASN A 329 10.31 12.01 -6.82
N TYR A 330 10.12 10.70 -6.78
CA TYR A 330 10.24 9.82 -7.94
C TYR A 330 9.00 8.97 -8.15
N ALA A 331 8.59 8.77 -9.40
CA ALA A 331 7.72 7.66 -9.78
C ALA A 331 8.58 6.38 -9.87
N MET A 332 8.10 5.30 -9.26
CA MET A 332 8.84 4.03 -9.20
C MET A 332 8.44 3.12 -10.37
N LEU A 333 9.46 2.58 -11.03
CA LEU A 333 9.34 1.50 -12.01
C LEU A 333 9.95 0.23 -11.44
N ILE A 334 9.39 -0.90 -11.79
CA ILE A 334 9.88 -2.21 -11.35
C ILE A 334 10.00 -3.20 -12.50
N THR A 335 11.01 -4.05 -12.40
CA THR A 335 11.12 -5.28 -13.19
C THR A 335 11.17 -6.45 -12.22
N THR A 336 10.29 -7.46 -12.41
CA THR A 336 10.10 -8.51 -11.41
C THR A 336 10.08 -9.91 -12.01
N SER A 337 10.36 -10.91 -11.18
CA SER A 337 10.20 -12.33 -11.52
C SER A 337 8.73 -12.76 -11.70
N CYS A 338 7.80 -11.83 -11.75
CA CYS A 338 6.41 -12.06 -12.11
C CYS A 338 6.09 -11.71 -13.58
N GLY A 339 7.08 -11.22 -14.34
CA GLY A 339 6.89 -10.80 -15.74
C GLY A 339 6.44 -9.35 -15.89
N LEU A 340 6.58 -8.54 -14.86
CA LEU A 340 6.44 -7.09 -14.95
C LEU A 340 7.80 -6.53 -15.39
N TRP A 341 7.87 -5.97 -16.60
CA TRP A 341 9.09 -5.46 -17.22
C TRP A 341 9.04 -3.94 -17.32
N ARG A 342 9.95 -3.24 -16.64
CA ARG A 342 9.99 -1.76 -16.55
C ARG A 342 8.59 -1.17 -16.32
N TYR A 343 7.87 -1.76 -15.39
CA TYR A 343 6.47 -1.50 -15.13
C TYR A 343 6.31 -0.29 -14.20
N VAL A 344 5.56 0.71 -14.65
CA VAL A 344 5.19 1.87 -13.81
C VAL A 344 4.13 1.43 -12.80
N ILE A 345 4.52 1.27 -11.55
CA ILE A 345 3.61 0.81 -10.49
C ILE A 345 2.55 1.86 -10.14
N GLY A 346 2.88 3.13 -10.36
CA GLY A 346 2.00 4.26 -10.07
C GLY A 346 2.14 4.83 -8.66
N ASP A 347 3.09 4.35 -7.87
CA ASP A 347 3.43 4.91 -6.57
C ASP A 347 4.63 5.86 -6.70
N THR A 348 4.68 6.88 -5.82
CA THR A 348 5.78 7.82 -5.73
C THR A 348 6.51 7.68 -4.40
N VAL A 349 7.83 7.85 -4.45
CA VAL A 349 8.72 7.71 -3.31
C VAL A 349 9.75 8.83 -3.27
N SER A 350 10.23 9.16 -2.07
CA SER A 350 11.36 10.06 -1.88
C SER A 350 12.39 9.40 -0.98
N PHE A 351 13.65 9.40 -1.41
CA PHE A 351 14.73 8.81 -0.63
C PHE A 351 15.14 9.73 0.52
N THR A 352 15.26 9.15 1.71
CA THR A 352 15.75 9.82 2.92
C THR A 352 17.22 9.52 3.18
N SER A 353 17.72 8.40 2.63
CA SER A 353 19.12 7.97 2.68
C SER A 353 19.45 7.13 1.45
N THR A 354 20.71 7.17 1.03
CA THR A 354 21.26 6.31 -0.02
C THR A 354 22.28 5.28 0.53
N GLN A 355 22.51 5.29 1.86
CA GLN A 355 23.41 4.34 2.51
C GLN A 355 22.96 4.05 3.96
N PRO A 356 22.20 2.96 4.19
CA PRO A 356 21.49 2.16 3.20
C PRO A 356 20.39 2.98 2.48
N TYR A 357 19.89 2.45 1.37
CA TYR A 357 18.77 3.08 0.67
C TYR A 357 17.50 2.99 1.51
N LYS A 358 17.05 4.15 1.99
CA LYS A 358 15.79 4.30 2.72
C LYS A 358 14.93 5.33 2.04
N PHE A 359 13.62 5.13 2.07
CA PHE A 359 12.65 5.99 1.40
C PHE A 359 11.35 6.11 2.19
N ILE A 360 10.56 7.11 1.85
CA ILE A 360 9.17 7.26 2.26
C ILE A 360 8.27 7.18 1.02
N ILE A 361 7.06 6.68 1.20
CA ILE A 361 6.02 6.70 0.19
C ILE A 361 5.38 8.09 0.24
N THR A 362 5.46 8.84 -0.86
CA THR A 362 4.93 10.20 -0.94
C THR A 362 3.54 10.27 -1.54
N GLY A 363 3.11 9.21 -2.26
CA GLY A 363 1.78 9.14 -2.84
C GLY A 363 1.70 8.28 -4.08
N ARG A 364 0.92 8.74 -5.06
CA ARG A 364 0.73 8.04 -6.33
C ARG A 364 0.78 9.01 -7.50
N THR A 365 1.29 8.54 -8.65
CA THR A 365 1.35 9.33 -9.90
C THR A 365 -0.03 9.75 -10.41
N LYS A 366 -1.11 9.08 -9.98
CA LYS A 366 -2.51 9.37 -10.40
C LYS A 366 -3.40 9.90 -9.25
N TYR A 367 -2.89 9.96 -8.02
CA TYR A 367 -3.58 10.52 -6.86
C TYR A 367 -2.86 11.77 -6.40
N PHE A 368 -2.89 12.75 -7.25
CA PHE A 368 -2.46 14.10 -6.96
C PHE A 368 -3.48 15.05 -7.57
N ILE A 369 -3.52 16.27 -7.11
CA ILE A 369 -4.24 17.35 -7.74
C ILE A 369 -3.21 18.27 -8.34
N ASN A 370 -3.22 18.38 -9.67
CA ASN A 370 -2.37 19.30 -10.44
C ASN A 370 -3.21 20.01 -11.50
N ALA A 371 -4.42 20.39 -11.14
CA ALA A 371 -5.36 21.00 -12.06
C ALA A 371 -4.98 22.44 -12.40
N PHE A 372 -4.18 23.08 -11.55
CA PHE A 372 -3.76 24.48 -11.65
C PHE A 372 -2.23 24.66 -11.58
N GLY A 373 -1.46 23.55 -11.61
CA GLY A 373 -0.01 23.52 -11.46
C GLY A 373 0.45 23.55 -10.00
N GLU A 374 -0.37 23.03 -9.07
CA GLU A 374 -0.12 22.99 -7.63
C GLU A 374 0.55 21.71 -7.13
N GLU A 375 0.61 20.67 -7.95
CA GLU A 375 1.24 19.37 -7.66
C GLU A 375 1.00 18.84 -6.24
N LEU A 376 -0.25 18.94 -5.76
CA LEU A 376 -0.63 18.49 -4.44
C LEU A 376 -0.65 16.96 -4.37
N ILE A 377 0.31 16.37 -3.68
CA ILE A 377 0.45 14.92 -3.52
C ILE A 377 -0.22 14.42 -2.23
N MET A 378 -0.40 13.11 -2.14
CA MET A 378 -1.02 12.46 -0.98
C MET A 378 -0.34 12.80 0.35
N ASP A 379 1.00 12.85 0.36
CA ASP A 379 1.75 13.18 1.57
C ASP A 379 1.43 14.58 2.10
N ASN A 380 1.29 15.57 1.21
CA ASN A 380 0.84 16.92 1.59
C ASN A 380 -0.56 16.88 2.23
N ALA A 381 -1.48 16.13 1.61
CA ALA A 381 -2.86 15.99 2.11
C ALA A 381 -2.90 15.35 3.50
N GLU A 382 -2.18 14.26 3.70
CA GLU A 382 -2.13 13.53 4.98
C GLU A 382 -1.50 14.37 6.10
N GLN A 383 -0.39 15.05 5.83
CA GLN A 383 0.25 15.94 6.79
C GLN A 383 -0.62 17.18 7.10
N GLY A 384 -1.26 17.75 6.08
CA GLY A 384 -2.18 18.87 6.24
C GLY A 384 -3.37 18.51 7.13
N LEU A 385 -4.01 17.38 6.87
CA LEU A 385 -5.12 16.87 7.68
C LEU A 385 -4.68 16.54 9.10
N ALA A 386 -3.53 15.88 9.28
CA ALA A 386 -3.01 15.57 10.60
C ALA A 386 -2.77 16.85 11.45
N TYR A 387 -2.22 17.89 10.83
CA TYR A 387 -2.03 19.19 11.48
C TYR A 387 -3.37 19.83 11.89
N ALA A 388 -4.33 19.94 10.95
CA ALA A 388 -5.63 20.53 11.22
C ALA A 388 -6.40 19.76 12.32
N CYS A 389 -6.32 18.42 12.30
CA CYS A 389 -6.89 17.56 13.34
C CYS A 389 -6.26 17.84 14.71
N ALA A 390 -4.92 17.90 14.79
CA ALA A 390 -4.20 18.18 16.04
C ALA A 390 -4.56 19.53 16.66
N GLN A 391 -4.78 20.57 15.83
CA GLN A 391 -5.12 21.91 16.30
C GLN A 391 -6.59 22.05 16.74
N THR A 392 -7.49 21.24 16.17
CA THR A 392 -8.95 21.38 16.40
C THR A 392 -9.55 20.28 17.25
N GLY A 393 -8.80 19.23 17.58
CA GLY A 393 -9.30 18.02 18.24
C GLY A 393 -10.23 17.18 17.33
N ALA A 394 -10.26 17.46 16.03
CA ALA A 394 -11.03 16.69 15.08
C ALA A 394 -10.37 15.35 14.75
N GLU A 395 -11.18 14.37 14.38
CA GLU A 395 -10.70 13.07 13.87
C GLU A 395 -11.34 12.81 12.51
N VAL A 396 -10.51 12.61 11.49
CA VAL A 396 -10.95 12.27 10.13
C VAL A 396 -11.04 10.77 9.99
N ARG A 397 -12.16 10.27 9.46
CA ARG A 397 -12.38 8.86 9.16
C ARG A 397 -12.03 8.54 7.72
N GLU A 398 -12.56 9.32 6.78
CA GLU A 398 -12.33 9.15 5.35
C GLU A 398 -12.47 10.50 4.64
N TYR A 399 -11.81 10.65 3.48
CA TYR A 399 -11.93 11.87 2.68
C TYR A 399 -11.63 11.63 1.21
N THR A 400 -12.11 12.56 0.39
CA THR A 400 -11.70 12.72 -1.01
C THR A 400 -11.64 14.20 -1.34
N ALA A 401 -10.69 14.59 -2.19
CA ALA A 401 -10.55 15.95 -2.66
C ALA A 401 -10.41 15.99 -4.19
N ALA A 402 -11.00 17.02 -4.78
CA ALA A 402 -10.96 17.26 -6.22
C ALA A 402 -11.01 18.77 -6.52
N PRO A 403 -10.48 19.20 -7.69
CA PRO A 403 -10.54 20.61 -8.08
C PRO A 403 -11.98 21.03 -8.45
N VAL A 404 -12.31 22.26 -8.13
CA VAL A 404 -13.45 23.01 -8.71
C VAL A 404 -12.87 23.96 -9.74
N PHE A 405 -13.28 23.82 -10.99
CA PHE A 405 -12.81 24.67 -12.07
C PHE A 405 -13.64 25.96 -12.16
N MET A 406 -13.01 27.01 -12.69
CA MET A 406 -13.66 28.29 -12.90
C MET A 406 -14.87 28.14 -13.85
N ASN A 407 -16.00 28.68 -13.40
CA ASN A 407 -17.17 28.89 -14.25
C ASN A 407 -17.74 30.28 -13.94
N GLU A 408 -18.87 30.65 -14.58
CA GLU A 408 -19.50 31.98 -14.38
C GLU A 408 -19.85 32.32 -12.91
N GLN A 409 -19.92 31.29 -12.04
CA GLN A 409 -20.37 31.42 -10.64
C GLN A 409 -19.30 31.05 -9.61
N ALA A 410 -18.19 30.39 -9.99
CA ALA A 410 -17.16 29.91 -9.06
C ALA A 410 -15.75 30.13 -9.58
N LYS A 411 -14.86 30.56 -8.69
CA LYS A 411 -13.41 30.61 -8.91
C LYS A 411 -12.78 29.24 -8.62
N CYS A 412 -11.59 28.99 -9.16
CA CYS A 412 -10.86 27.74 -8.92
C CYS A 412 -10.54 27.53 -7.45
N ARG A 413 -10.79 26.33 -6.92
CA ARG A 413 -10.44 25.91 -5.56
C ARG A 413 -10.32 24.40 -5.47
N HIS A 414 -9.77 23.90 -4.38
CA HIS A 414 -9.92 22.50 -4.00
C HIS A 414 -11.18 22.33 -3.13
N GLN A 415 -11.95 21.29 -3.40
CA GLN A 415 -13.10 20.89 -2.59
C GLN A 415 -12.78 19.56 -1.92
N TRP A 416 -12.92 19.51 -0.62
CA TRP A 416 -12.64 18.37 0.24
C TRP A 416 -13.94 17.87 0.85
N LEU A 417 -14.34 16.64 0.54
CA LEU A 417 -15.45 15.94 1.19
C LEU A 417 -14.86 15.06 2.30
N ILE A 418 -15.16 15.38 3.55
CA ILE A 418 -14.54 14.75 4.72
C ILE A 418 -15.59 14.11 5.62
N GLU A 419 -15.47 12.83 5.87
CA GLU A 419 -16.19 12.11 6.92
C GLU A 419 -15.39 12.19 8.22
N PHE A 420 -15.93 12.87 9.21
CA PHE A 420 -15.31 12.99 10.51
C PHE A 420 -15.76 11.86 11.45
N ALA A 421 -14.82 11.33 12.24
CA ALA A 421 -15.14 10.53 13.44
C ALA A 421 -15.51 11.45 14.59
N THR A 422 -14.75 12.56 14.76
CA THR A 422 -15.00 13.65 15.71
C THR A 422 -14.96 14.97 14.97
N LEU A 423 -16.06 15.73 14.99
CA LEU A 423 -16.17 17.03 14.31
C LEU A 423 -15.30 18.10 15.01
N PRO A 424 -14.67 18.99 14.25
CA PRO A 424 -14.05 20.18 14.83
C PRO A 424 -15.13 21.17 15.31
N ASN A 425 -14.80 22.03 16.25
CA ASN A 425 -15.69 23.07 16.76
C ASN A 425 -16.09 24.09 15.66
N SER A 426 -15.26 24.27 14.64
CA SER A 426 -15.50 25.11 13.48
C SER A 426 -14.91 24.50 12.23
N ILE A 427 -15.76 24.18 11.27
CA ILE A 427 -15.35 23.67 9.95
C ILE A 427 -14.56 24.73 9.18
N ALA A 428 -14.94 26.00 9.28
CA ALA A 428 -14.24 27.09 8.62
C ALA A 428 -12.80 27.24 9.15
N HIS A 429 -12.61 27.13 10.46
CA HIS A 429 -11.28 27.19 11.07
C HIS A 429 -10.43 25.94 10.73
N PHE A 430 -11.06 24.76 10.69
CA PHE A 430 -10.38 23.54 10.24
C PHE A 430 -9.90 23.69 8.79
N ALA A 431 -10.75 24.21 7.89
CA ALA A 431 -10.41 24.44 6.49
C ALA A 431 -9.27 25.45 6.34
N GLU A 432 -9.27 26.52 7.13
CA GLU A 432 -8.19 27.53 7.17
C GLU A 432 -6.85 26.90 7.58
N LEU A 433 -6.83 26.12 8.66
CA LEU A 433 -5.62 25.45 9.13
C LEU A 433 -5.09 24.44 8.11
N LEU A 434 -5.97 23.69 7.47
CA LEU A 434 -5.62 22.75 6.41
C LEU A 434 -5.00 23.50 5.22
N ASP A 435 -5.62 24.58 4.75
CA ASP A 435 -5.13 25.39 3.62
C ASP A 435 -3.75 26.01 3.93
N GLN A 436 -3.56 26.57 5.12
CA GLN A 436 -2.29 27.14 5.56
C GLN A 436 -1.19 26.09 5.63
N GLN A 437 -1.51 24.91 6.16
CA GLN A 437 -0.54 23.84 6.26
C GLN A 437 -0.16 23.28 4.88
N LEU A 438 -1.11 23.17 3.95
CA LEU A 438 -0.82 22.79 2.57
C LEU A 438 0.11 23.79 1.88
N GLN A 439 -0.07 25.10 2.10
CA GLN A 439 0.85 26.12 1.60
C GLN A 439 2.25 25.96 2.19
N THR A 440 2.36 25.62 3.47
CA THR A 440 3.66 25.39 4.14
C THR A 440 4.38 24.16 3.58
N LEU A 441 3.63 23.10 3.22
CA LEU A 441 4.16 21.82 2.78
C LEU A 441 4.47 21.76 1.28
N ASN A 442 3.89 22.65 0.50
CA ASN A 442 3.94 22.58 -0.96
C ASN A 442 4.07 24.00 -1.56
N SER A 443 5.27 24.31 -2.06
CA SER A 443 5.60 25.62 -2.63
C SER A 443 4.78 25.95 -3.89
N ASP A 444 4.40 24.95 -4.68
CA ASP A 444 3.57 25.15 -5.88
C ASP A 444 2.13 25.48 -5.49
N TYR A 445 1.60 24.81 -4.47
CA TYR A 445 0.31 25.15 -3.89
C TYR A 445 0.33 26.56 -3.29
N GLU A 446 1.36 26.92 -2.49
CA GLU A 446 1.56 28.27 -1.95
C GLU A 446 1.55 29.33 -3.06
N ALA A 447 2.34 29.10 -4.13
CA ALA A 447 2.41 30.02 -5.26
C ALA A 447 1.05 30.22 -5.96
N LYS A 448 0.21 29.18 -6.06
CA LYS A 448 -1.14 29.29 -6.65
C LYS A 448 -2.15 29.95 -5.72
N ARG A 449 -1.93 29.81 -4.39
CA ARG A 449 -2.74 30.48 -3.36
C ARG A 449 -2.37 31.96 -3.17
N PHE A 450 -1.24 32.42 -3.73
CA PHE A 450 -0.77 33.79 -3.55
C PHE A 450 -1.81 34.83 -3.99
N HIS A 451 -2.26 35.65 -3.04
CA HIS A 451 -3.32 36.65 -3.22
C HIS A 451 -4.64 36.10 -3.84
N ASP A 452 -4.91 34.81 -3.72
CA ASP A 452 -6.13 34.16 -4.24
C ASP A 452 -6.39 34.41 -5.76
N ILE A 453 -5.30 34.62 -6.51
CA ILE A 453 -5.39 34.98 -7.93
C ILE A 453 -5.78 33.74 -8.75
N THR A 454 -5.06 32.64 -8.58
CA THR A 454 -5.28 31.41 -9.35
C THR A 454 -6.18 30.45 -8.58
N LEU A 455 -5.90 30.24 -7.29
CA LEU A 455 -6.58 29.29 -6.44
C LEU A 455 -7.13 29.99 -5.19
N GLN A 456 -8.43 29.86 -4.97
CA GLN A 456 -9.11 30.36 -3.76
C GLN A 456 -8.84 29.43 -2.56
N PRO A 457 -9.11 29.85 -1.31
CA PRO A 457 -9.11 28.97 -0.15
C PRO A 457 -9.91 27.68 -0.42
N LEU A 458 -9.36 26.56 0.07
CA LEU A 458 -10.05 25.29 -0.08
C LEU A 458 -11.40 25.28 0.67
N GLU A 459 -12.31 24.44 0.19
CA GLU A 459 -13.63 24.26 0.77
C GLU A 459 -13.73 22.86 1.39
N VAL A 460 -14.21 22.77 2.62
CA VAL A 460 -14.50 21.51 3.30
C VAL A 460 -16.01 21.30 3.38
N ILE A 461 -16.46 20.18 2.81
CA ILE A 461 -17.83 19.67 2.94
C ILE A 461 -17.80 18.52 3.93
N VAL A 462 -18.66 18.57 4.94
CA VAL A 462 -18.81 17.49 5.91
C VAL A 462 -19.67 16.39 5.32
N ALA A 463 -19.10 15.20 5.16
CA ALA A 463 -19.86 14.01 4.79
C ALA A 463 -20.60 13.46 6.01
N ARG A 464 -21.81 12.93 5.79
CA ARG A 464 -22.50 12.19 6.85
C ARG A 464 -21.71 10.94 7.25
N LYS A 465 -21.90 10.49 8.47
CA LYS A 465 -21.26 9.26 8.98
C LYS A 465 -21.64 8.05 8.13
N GLY A 466 -20.65 7.32 7.66
CA GLY A 466 -20.80 6.10 6.86
C GLY A 466 -20.98 6.33 5.36
N LEU A 467 -20.99 7.58 4.86
CA LEU A 467 -21.22 7.88 3.45
C LEU A 467 -20.32 7.09 2.51
N PHE A 468 -19.02 7.08 2.75
CA PHE A 468 -18.05 6.39 1.90
C PHE A 468 -18.29 4.88 1.86
N ASN A 469 -18.59 4.30 3.02
CA ASN A 469 -18.87 2.88 3.15
C ASN A 469 -20.18 2.49 2.43
N ASP A 470 -21.26 3.25 2.64
CA ASP A 470 -22.57 3.02 2.02
C ASP A 470 -22.48 3.15 0.49
N TRP A 471 -21.76 4.17 0.01
CA TRP A 471 -21.54 4.35 -1.42
C TRP A 471 -20.75 3.18 -2.03
N MET A 472 -19.68 2.70 -1.36
CA MET A 472 -18.93 1.54 -1.81
C MET A 472 -19.80 0.27 -1.81
N LYS A 473 -20.64 0.09 -0.79
CA LYS A 473 -21.58 -1.03 -0.70
C LYS A 473 -22.59 -1.01 -1.86
N ALA A 474 -23.20 0.14 -2.13
CA ALA A 474 -24.16 0.32 -3.22
C ALA A 474 -23.54 0.06 -4.61
N ASN A 475 -22.24 0.32 -4.77
CA ASN A 475 -21.51 0.09 -6.02
C ASN A 475 -20.81 -1.29 -6.09
N GLY A 476 -21.11 -2.22 -5.18
CA GLY A 476 -20.49 -3.55 -5.14
C GLY A 476 -18.99 -3.54 -4.88
N LYS A 477 -18.46 -2.47 -4.28
CA LYS A 477 -17.04 -2.24 -4.00
C LYS A 477 -16.69 -2.41 -2.52
N LEU A 478 -17.63 -2.84 -1.69
CA LEU A 478 -17.38 -3.09 -0.27
C LEU A 478 -16.64 -4.41 -0.09
N GLY A 479 -15.55 -4.37 0.64
CA GLY A 479 -14.66 -5.50 0.83
C GLY A 479 -13.55 -5.56 -0.24
N GLY A 480 -12.41 -6.16 0.09
CA GLY A 480 -11.23 -6.15 -0.76
C GLY A 480 -10.45 -4.83 -0.70
N GLN A 481 -9.64 -4.56 -1.70
CA GLN A 481 -8.77 -3.38 -1.76
C GLN A 481 -9.42 -2.14 -2.40
N HIS A 482 -10.74 -2.13 -2.54
CA HIS A 482 -11.44 -0.97 -3.13
C HIS A 482 -11.41 0.22 -2.18
N LYS A 483 -11.08 1.40 -2.70
CA LYS A 483 -11.04 2.67 -1.97
C LYS A 483 -11.52 3.79 -2.89
N VAL A 484 -12.15 4.80 -2.31
CA VAL A 484 -12.35 6.06 -3.01
C VAL A 484 -11.00 6.75 -3.16
N PRO A 485 -10.62 7.23 -4.36
CA PRO A 485 -9.41 8.03 -4.53
C PRO A 485 -9.42 9.25 -3.63
N ARG A 486 -8.41 9.41 -2.79
CA ARG A 486 -8.32 10.53 -1.83
C ARG A 486 -8.03 11.86 -2.50
N LEU A 487 -7.18 11.86 -3.53
CA LEU A 487 -6.93 13.01 -4.39
C LEU A 487 -7.23 12.64 -5.84
N SER A 488 -7.88 13.51 -6.60
CA SER A 488 -8.21 13.26 -7.99
C SER A 488 -8.27 14.57 -8.77
N ASN A 489 -7.68 14.61 -9.96
CA ASN A 489 -7.88 15.71 -10.93
C ASN A 489 -9.30 15.71 -11.52
N SER A 490 -10.05 14.62 -11.36
CA SER A 490 -11.43 14.47 -11.83
C SER A 490 -12.42 14.57 -10.68
N ARG A 491 -13.51 15.29 -10.89
CA ARG A 491 -14.60 15.44 -9.94
C ARG A 491 -15.55 14.23 -9.85
N LYS A 492 -15.38 13.23 -10.73
CA LYS A 492 -16.31 12.09 -10.88
C LYS A 492 -16.65 11.41 -9.54
N ASN A 493 -15.65 11.18 -8.70
CA ASN A 493 -15.85 10.47 -7.42
C ASN A 493 -16.54 11.35 -6.37
N ILE A 494 -16.07 12.59 -6.22
CA ILE A 494 -16.67 13.51 -5.24
C ILE A 494 -18.12 13.86 -5.61
N GLU A 495 -18.41 14.05 -6.89
CA GLU A 495 -19.78 14.30 -7.36
C GLU A 495 -20.70 13.09 -7.19
N ALA A 496 -20.17 11.87 -7.43
CA ALA A 496 -20.94 10.66 -7.20
C ALA A 496 -21.29 10.46 -5.72
N LEU A 497 -20.36 10.78 -4.81
CA LEU A 497 -20.59 10.73 -3.36
C LEU A 497 -21.59 11.79 -2.91
N LEU A 498 -21.45 13.03 -3.37
CA LEU A 498 -22.38 14.13 -3.05
C LEU A 498 -23.80 13.83 -3.57
N SER A 499 -23.92 13.32 -4.80
CA SER A 499 -25.20 12.93 -5.38
C SER A 499 -25.85 11.77 -4.63
N PHE A 500 -25.06 10.79 -4.18
CA PHE A 500 -25.53 9.67 -3.38
C PHE A 500 -26.01 10.12 -1.99
N ASP A 501 -25.36 11.09 -1.39
CA ASP A 501 -25.75 11.67 -0.11
C ASP A 501 -27.09 12.42 -0.22
N HIS A 502 -27.23 13.27 -1.23
CA HIS A 502 -28.47 14.01 -1.49
C HIS A 502 -29.68 13.11 -1.80
N SER A 503 -29.46 12.01 -2.57
CA SER A 503 -30.57 11.09 -2.90
C SER A 503 -31.05 10.29 -1.69
N ASN A 504 -30.21 10.00 -0.72
CA ASN A 504 -30.62 9.34 0.52
C ASN A 504 -31.32 10.28 1.50
N LEU A 505 -30.96 11.58 1.51
CA LEU A 505 -31.66 12.60 2.32
C LEU A 505 -33.08 12.92 1.81
N MET A 506 -33.38 12.63 0.53
CA MET A 506 -34.75 12.80 -0.03
C MET A 506 -35.62 11.53 0.06
N ALA A 507 -35.01 10.40 0.50
CA ALA A 507 -35.70 9.12 0.64
C ALA A 507 -36.07 8.79 2.10
N GLU A 508 -35.65 9.59 3.07
CA GLU A 508 -36.09 9.63 4.47
C GLU A 508 -37.15 10.75 4.67
#